data_9d849fb8ae4441d8dd5fd9828d552590
#
_entry.id   9d849fb8ae4441d8dd5fd9828d552590
#
_cell.length_a   1.000
_cell.length_b   1.000
_cell.length_c   1.000
_cell.angle_alpha   90.00
_cell.angle_beta   90.00
_cell.angle_gamma   90.00
#
_symmetry.space_group_name_H-M   'P 1'
#
loop_
_entity.id
_entity.type
_entity.pdbx_description
1 polymer ?
#
loop_
_entity_poly.entity_id
_entity_poly.type
_entity_poly.pdbx_seq_one_letter_code
_entity_poly.pdbx_strand_id
1 'polypeptide(L)'
;MKLTIKTAIFAMAMMTSGSMMAQFGGGFGGFGGFQVQQPQIETSQQWKDVNYVGDDQAYHTCDIYLPKKEAEKYPVVIHIYGSAWFSNNGKNGADIGTIVKALLDAGYAVVLPNHRSSSDAKWPAQIHDIKAVVRFVRGEAKKYKFDTSFIATSGFSSGGHLSSITATTSGTKTAKVGTVEIDLEGNLGNYTKESSTVNAACDWSGPVDLTDMDCGEHMSFGETSPEAILLGGAKLSDEPDKFRSLTALTYVDKNDPPIIIFHGEKDNVVPCCQGKKFYELLKATGVKTEATFVPEGGHGMGMYDEANLKKMVDFLNAARTK
;
A
#
# COMPACT_ATOMS: atom_id res chain seq x y z
N MET A 1 14.65 -16.55 33.96
CA MET A 1 14.74 -15.46 32.98
C MET A 1 14.94 -16.10 31.57
N LYS A 2 13.85 -16.46 30.92
CA LYS A 2 13.86 -17.04 29.54
C LYS A 2 13.36 -15.97 28.65
N LEU A 3 14.28 -15.21 28.05
CA LEU A 3 14.00 -14.26 26.97
C LEU A 3 13.63 -15.09 25.75
N THR A 4 12.42 -14.96 25.27
CA THR A 4 11.87 -15.81 24.23
C THR A 4 12.53 -15.47 22.88
N ILE A 5 13.17 -16.45 22.30
CA ILE A 5 13.83 -16.48 20.97
C ILE A 5 12.93 -15.94 19.84
N LYS A 6 11.63 -15.81 20.06
CA LYS A 6 10.64 -15.35 19.04
C LYS A 6 10.72 -13.85 18.66
N THR A 7 11.14 -12.98 19.59
CA THR A 7 11.30 -11.53 19.30
C THR A 7 12.53 -11.24 18.41
N ALA A 8 13.55 -12.12 18.48
CA ALA A 8 14.74 -12.01 17.65
C ALA A 8 14.48 -12.47 16.19
N ILE A 9 13.53 -13.40 15.99
CA ILE A 9 13.20 -13.92 14.64
C ILE A 9 12.41 -12.88 13.83
N PHE A 10 11.58 -12.05 14.46
CA PHE A 10 10.84 -10.98 13.78
C PHE A 10 11.76 -9.88 13.24
N ALA A 11 12.79 -9.52 14.02
CA ALA A 11 13.83 -8.58 13.56
C ALA A 11 14.72 -9.16 12.44
N MET A 12 14.93 -10.49 12.44
CA MET A 12 15.81 -11.17 11.49
C MET A 12 15.11 -11.48 10.15
N ALA A 13 13.80 -11.72 10.16
CA ALA A 13 13.02 -11.91 8.91
C ALA A 13 12.89 -10.64 8.07
N MET A 14 12.94 -9.46 8.69
CA MET A 14 13.00 -8.18 7.97
C MET A 14 14.34 -7.92 7.28
N MET A 15 15.43 -8.60 7.66
CA MET A 15 16.77 -8.37 7.12
C MET A 15 17.11 -9.19 5.87
N THR A 16 16.25 -10.08 5.39
CA THR A 16 16.58 -10.98 4.28
C THR A 16 15.98 -10.59 2.92
N SER A 17 15.15 -9.57 2.83
CA SER A 17 14.75 -9.00 1.54
C SER A 17 15.72 -7.91 1.11
N GLY A 18 16.42 -8.10 -0.01
CA GLY A 18 17.44 -7.18 -0.52
C GLY A 18 16.97 -5.72 -0.75
N SER A 19 15.69 -5.44 -0.64
CA SER A 19 15.11 -4.10 -0.72
C SER A 19 15.17 -3.31 0.60
N MET A 20 15.40 -3.94 1.75
CA MET A 20 15.49 -3.24 3.04
C MET A 20 16.90 -2.80 3.42
N MET A 21 17.97 -3.35 2.79
CA MET A 21 19.36 -2.97 3.11
C MET A 21 19.75 -1.54 2.68
N ALA A 22 18.96 -0.91 1.81
CA ALA A 22 19.22 0.47 1.38
C ALA A 22 18.75 1.55 2.36
N GLN A 23 18.04 1.18 3.41
CA GLN A 23 17.33 2.13 4.28
C GLN A 23 18.01 2.44 5.62
N PHE A 24 19.07 1.69 5.98
CA PHE A 24 19.86 1.97 7.19
C PHE A 24 21.26 2.48 6.82
N GLY A 25 21.35 3.76 6.48
CA GLY A 25 22.62 4.49 6.34
C GLY A 25 23.27 4.70 7.71
N GLY A 26 24.06 3.73 8.16
CA GLY A 26 24.92 3.81 9.34
C GLY A 26 26.21 3.03 9.10
N GLY A 27 27.34 3.75 8.94
CA GLY A 27 28.61 3.27 8.44
C GLY A 27 29.20 2.04 9.14
N PHE A 28 29.54 1.05 8.31
CA PHE A 28 30.62 0.11 8.57
C PHE A 28 31.58 0.17 7.38
N GLY A 29 32.80 0.62 7.63
CA GLY A 29 33.85 0.73 6.64
C GLY A 29 34.31 -0.62 6.13
N GLY A 30 34.48 -0.73 4.81
CA GLY A 30 35.45 -1.56 4.16
C GLY A 30 35.06 -3.02 3.86
N PHE A 31 34.32 -3.24 2.79
CA PHE A 31 34.52 -4.36 1.86
C PHE A 31 34.03 -3.91 0.48
N GLY A 32 34.80 -4.22 -0.58
CA GLY A 32 34.72 -3.70 -1.94
C GLY A 32 33.32 -3.46 -2.47
N GLY A 33 33.11 -2.25 -2.98
CA GLY A 33 31.81 -1.72 -3.39
C GLY A 33 31.16 -2.50 -4.52
N PHE A 34 30.23 -3.37 -4.19
CA PHE A 34 29.16 -3.71 -5.10
C PHE A 34 28.20 -2.52 -5.13
N GLN A 35 28.32 -1.67 -6.14
CA GLN A 35 27.24 -0.74 -6.46
C GLN A 35 26.06 -1.59 -6.91
N VAL A 36 25.06 -1.73 -6.03
CA VAL A 36 23.77 -2.24 -6.43
C VAL A 36 23.21 -1.21 -7.43
N GLN A 37 23.29 -1.54 -8.72
CA GLN A 37 22.68 -0.72 -9.75
C GLN A 37 21.20 -0.57 -9.41
N GLN A 38 20.76 0.66 -9.15
CA GLN A 38 19.33 0.96 -9.00
C GLN A 38 18.63 0.48 -10.28
N PRO A 39 17.52 -0.25 -10.17
CA PRO A 39 16.80 -0.70 -11.36
C PRO A 39 16.45 0.51 -12.21
N GLN A 40 16.92 0.51 -13.45
CA GLN A 40 16.67 1.61 -14.38
C GLN A 40 15.27 1.47 -14.95
N ILE A 41 14.42 2.46 -14.66
CA ILE A 41 13.15 2.66 -15.33
C ILE A 41 13.31 3.72 -16.43
N GLU A 42 12.66 3.51 -17.55
CA GLU A 42 12.65 4.48 -18.65
C GLU A 42 11.38 5.32 -18.58
N THR A 43 11.55 6.64 -18.55
CA THR A 43 10.45 7.60 -18.41
C THR A 43 10.59 8.73 -19.42
N SER A 44 9.49 9.28 -19.90
CA SER A 44 9.50 10.52 -20.70
C SER A 44 9.70 11.75 -19.83
N GLN A 45 9.12 11.76 -18.64
CA GLN A 45 9.25 12.83 -17.64
C GLN A 45 9.17 12.24 -16.24
N GLN A 46 9.82 12.91 -15.28
CA GLN A 46 9.71 12.58 -13.87
C GLN A 46 9.83 13.83 -13.00
N TRP A 47 9.16 13.81 -11.86
CA TRP A 47 9.27 14.83 -10.82
C TRP A 47 9.50 14.14 -9.49
N LYS A 48 10.44 14.68 -8.73
CA LYS A 48 10.83 14.14 -7.42
C LYS A 48 10.35 15.08 -6.31
N ASP A 49 10.04 14.49 -5.18
CA ASP A 49 9.71 15.22 -3.94
C ASP A 49 8.62 16.29 -4.12
N VAL A 50 7.62 16.00 -4.97
CA VAL A 50 6.48 16.89 -5.18
C VAL A 50 5.60 16.85 -3.93
N ASN A 51 5.46 17.98 -3.23
CA ASN A 51 4.60 18.06 -2.05
C ASN A 51 3.12 18.09 -2.48
N TYR A 52 2.34 17.07 -2.06
CA TYR A 52 0.94 16.90 -2.45
C TYR A 52 -0.05 17.59 -1.50
N VAL A 53 0.45 18.11 -0.36
CA VAL A 53 -0.36 18.81 0.62
C VAL A 53 -0.23 20.34 0.49
N GLY A 54 0.98 20.81 0.16
CA GLY A 54 1.32 22.22 0.12
C GLY A 54 1.89 22.73 1.45
N ASP A 55 2.42 21.79 2.27
CA ASP A 55 3.18 22.09 3.48
C ASP A 55 4.68 21.78 3.26
N ASP A 56 5.50 22.01 4.27
CA ASP A 56 6.96 21.79 4.18
C ASP A 56 7.37 20.40 4.70
N GLN A 57 6.41 19.45 4.84
CA GLN A 57 6.69 18.14 5.41
C GLN A 57 7.21 17.15 4.36
N ALA A 58 8.38 16.55 4.59
CA ALA A 58 8.98 15.57 3.67
C ALA A 58 8.12 14.31 3.50
N TYR A 59 7.35 13.92 4.52
CA TYR A 59 6.45 12.78 4.44
C TYR A 59 5.17 13.07 3.65
N HIS A 60 4.93 14.31 3.24
CA HIS A 60 3.85 14.69 2.34
C HIS A 60 4.34 14.91 0.89
N THR A 61 5.43 14.25 0.51
CA THR A 61 5.95 14.32 -0.86
C THR A 61 5.68 13.04 -1.63
N CYS A 62 5.58 13.16 -2.95
CA CYS A 62 5.51 12.03 -3.86
C CYS A 62 6.48 12.20 -5.03
N ASP A 63 6.86 11.07 -5.62
CA ASP A 63 7.55 11.04 -6.90
C ASP A 63 6.54 10.70 -8.00
N ILE A 64 6.68 11.33 -9.15
CA ILE A 64 5.80 11.14 -10.30
C ILE A 64 6.64 10.70 -11.49
N TYR A 65 6.20 9.65 -12.16
CA TYR A 65 6.86 9.12 -13.34
C TYR A 65 5.86 8.96 -14.48
N LEU A 66 6.18 9.47 -15.67
CA LEU A 66 5.40 9.21 -16.87
C LEU A 66 6.05 8.12 -17.71
N PRO A 67 5.26 7.29 -18.40
CA PRO A 67 5.74 6.29 -19.32
C PRO A 67 6.73 6.85 -20.34
N LYS A 68 7.66 6.01 -20.84
CA LYS A 68 8.55 6.38 -21.95
C LYS A 68 7.78 6.76 -23.20
N LYS A 69 6.71 6.02 -23.49
CA LYS A 69 5.82 6.31 -24.63
C LYS A 69 4.99 7.55 -24.34
N GLU A 70 5.18 8.59 -25.12
CA GLU A 70 4.44 9.83 -24.96
C GLU A 70 2.96 9.68 -25.32
N ALA A 71 2.11 10.32 -24.51
CA ALA A 71 0.68 10.45 -24.73
C ALA A 71 0.20 11.82 -24.24
N GLU A 72 -1.01 12.22 -24.66
CA GLU A 72 -1.63 13.46 -24.20
C GLU A 72 -1.97 13.38 -22.71
N LYS A 73 -2.50 12.23 -22.26
CA LYS A 73 -2.83 11.92 -20.85
C LYS A 73 -2.52 10.47 -20.54
N TYR A 74 -2.27 10.18 -19.28
CA TYR A 74 -1.94 8.86 -18.77
C TYR A 74 -2.89 8.44 -17.64
N PRO A 75 -3.49 7.25 -17.67
CA PRO A 75 -4.16 6.69 -16.50
C PRO A 75 -3.15 6.55 -15.39
N VAL A 76 -3.61 6.66 -14.14
CA VAL A 76 -2.71 6.79 -12.98
C VAL A 76 -2.79 5.57 -12.08
N VAL A 77 -1.65 5.08 -11.62
CA VAL A 77 -1.56 4.17 -10.47
C VAL A 77 -0.73 4.83 -9.37
N ILE A 78 -1.33 4.93 -8.19
CA ILE A 78 -0.66 5.36 -6.97
C ILE A 78 -0.14 4.11 -6.30
N HIS A 79 1.21 3.91 -6.26
CA HIS A 79 1.81 2.73 -5.67
C HIS A 79 2.44 3.06 -4.32
N ILE A 80 2.05 2.31 -3.27
CA ILE A 80 2.33 2.57 -1.87
C ILE A 80 3.29 1.52 -1.35
N TYR A 81 4.42 1.95 -0.77
CA TYR A 81 5.44 1.05 -0.22
C TYR A 81 5.00 0.32 1.06
N GLY A 82 5.65 -0.82 1.34
CA GLY A 82 5.52 -1.55 2.58
C GLY A 82 6.55 -1.12 3.61
N SER A 83 6.15 -1.00 4.87
CA SER A 83 7.04 -0.63 5.98
C SER A 83 6.47 -0.98 7.36
N ALA A 84 5.44 -1.81 7.45
CA ALA A 84 4.66 -2.01 8.66
C ALA A 84 4.19 -0.67 9.30
N TRP A 85 3.94 0.34 8.46
CA TRP A 85 3.61 1.74 8.81
C TRP A 85 4.68 2.47 9.61
N PHE A 86 5.92 1.97 9.70
CA PHE A 86 7.00 2.58 10.49
C PHE A 86 7.83 3.60 9.71
N SER A 87 7.78 3.60 8.37
CA SER A 87 8.52 4.56 7.55
C SER A 87 7.62 5.68 7.05
N ASN A 88 8.17 6.89 7.02
CA ASN A 88 7.59 8.06 6.39
C ASN A 88 8.37 8.52 5.14
N ASN A 89 9.32 7.72 4.67
CA ASN A 89 10.20 8.03 3.54
C ASN A 89 10.56 6.76 2.75
N GLY A 90 9.56 5.94 2.39
CA GLY A 90 9.77 4.66 1.69
C GLY A 90 9.61 4.71 0.18
N LYS A 91 9.16 5.82 -0.41
CA LYS A 91 8.86 5.93 -1.85
C LYS A 91 10.01 5.56 -2.78
N ASN A 92 11.26 5.81 -2.37
CA ASN A 92 12.45 5.52 -3.15
C ASN A 92 12.79 4.02 -3.25
N GLY A 93 12.23 3.19 -2.38
CA GLY A 93 12.38 1.73 -2.38
C GLY A 93 11.13 0.98 -2.86
N ALA A 94 10.11 1.68 -3.34
CA ALA A 94 8.80 1.13 -3.65
C ALA A 94 8.80 0.34 -4.97
N ASP A 95 9.32 -0.89 -4.97
CA ASP A 95 9.18 -1.88 -6.07
C ASP A 95 9.47 -1.33 -7.48
N ILE A 96 10.47 -0.41 -7.57
CA ILE A 96 10.77 0.37 -8.79
C ILE A 96 11.10 -0.52 -9.99
N GLY A 97 11.90 -1.57 -9.77
CA GLY A 97 12.34 -2.49 -10.83
C GLY A 97 11.32 -3.55 -11.22
N THR A 98 10.19 -3.62 -10.54
CA THR A 98 9.17 -4.66 -10.69
C THR A 98 7.81 -4.04 -11.00
N ILE A 99 7.00 -3.78 -10.00
CA ILE A 99 5.63 -3.25 -10.13
C ILE A 99 5.63 -1.91 -10.88
N VAL A 100 6.47 -0.95 -10.44
CA VAL A 100 6.52 0.38 -11.05
C VAL A 100 6.93 0.30 -12.51
N LYS A 101 7.98 -0.49 -12.82
CA LYS A 101 8.41 -0.71 -14.20
C LYS A 101 7.30 -1.31 -15.06
N ALA A 102 6.62 -2.35 -14.58
CA ALA A 102 5.54 -2.99 -15.32
C ALA A 102 4.36 -2.03 -15.62
N LEU A 103 4.02 -1.18 -14.66
CA LEU A 103 2.98 -0.15 -14.84
C LEU A 103 3.38 0.91 -15.87
N LEU A 104 4.63 1.41 -15.79
CA LEU A 104 5.16 2.38 -16.76
C LEU A 104 5.22 1.79 -18.17
N ASP A 105 5.70 0.56 -18.32
CA ASP A 105 5.76 -0.15 -19.61
C ASP A 105 4.35 -0.37 -20.20
N ALA A 106 3.34 -0.52 -19.34
CA ALA A 106 1.93 -0.64 -19.73
C ALA A 106 1.24 0.69 -20.03
N GLY A 107 1.93 1.83 -19.87
CA GLY A 107 1.42 3.16 -20.20
C GLY A 107 0.71 3.88 -19.08
N TYR A 108 0.86 3.45 -17.82
CA TYR A 108 0.34 4.15 -16.65
C TYR A 108 1.34 5.19 -16.13
N ALA A 109 0.89 6.40 -15.81
CA ALA A 109 1.63 7.28 -14.92
C ALA A 109 1.66 6.64 -13.53
N VAL A 110 2.82 6.68 -12.87
CA VAL A 110 2.99 6.13 -11.53
C VAL A 110 3.31 7.24 -10.54
N VAL A 111 2.56 7.28 -9.44
CA VAL A 111 2.76 8.21 -8.33
C VAL A 111 3.18 7.40 -7.12
N LEU A 112 4.35 7.70 -6.55
CA LEU A 112 4.91 7.04 -5.38
C LEU A 112 4.88 8.01 -4.19
N PRO A 113 3.87 7.94 -3.31
CA PRO A 113 3.80 8.82 -2.16
C PRO A 113 4.65 8.32 -1.00
N ASN A 114 5.20 9.25 -0.23
CA ASN A 114 5.42 9.07 1.20
C ASN A 114 4.10 9.30 1.94
N HIS A 115 4.02 8.84 3.16
CA HIS A 115 2.91 9.07 4.08
C HIS A 115 3.44 9.11 5.52
N ARG A 116 2.67 9.65 6.45
CA ARG A 116 3.04 9.65 7.87
C ARG A 116 3.24 8.23 8.38
N SER A 117 4.30 8.04 9.14
CA SER A 117 4.52 6.80 9.89
C SER A 117 3.66 6.77 11.17
N SER A 118 3.63 5.62 11.83
CA SER A 118 3.01 5.46 13.14
C SER A 118 3.69 6.28 14.24
N SER A 119 4.91 6.76 14.01
CA SER A 119 5.62 7.68 14.90
C SER A 119 5.22 9.14 14.67
N ASP A 120 4.90 9.52 13.43
CA ASP A 120 4.47 10.88 13.10
C ASP A 120 3.02 11.12 13.53
N ALA A 121 2.13 10.15 13.24
CA ALA A 121 0.72 10.23 13.63
C ALA A 121 0.08 8.83 13.68
N LYS A 122 -0.95 8.71 14.50
CA LYS A 122 -1.72 7.46 14.62
C LYS A 122 -2.81 7.36 13.54
N TRP A 123 -3.35 6.15 13.35
CA TRP A 123 -4.52 5.95 12.51
C TRP A 123 -5.65 6.93 12.94
N PRO A 124 -6.34 7.58 11.99
CA PRO A 124 -6.40 7.33 10.54
C PRO A 124 -5.48 8.24 9.69
N ALA A 125 -4.40 8.81 10.21
CA ALA A 125 -3.56 9.74 9.49
C ALA A 125 -3.05 9.18 8.14
N GLN A 126 -2.73 7.89 8.08
CA GLN A 126 -2.17 7.24 6.91
C GLN A 126 -3.17 7.18 5.74
N ILE A 127 -4.45 6.88 6.03
CA ILE A 127 -5.49 6.90 4.98
C ILE A 127 -5.79 8.32 4.51
N HIS A 128 -5.73 9.32 5.41
CA HIS A 128 -5.89 10.73 5.03
C HIS A 128 -4.81 11.16 4.05
N ASP A 129 -3.56 10.71 4.24
CA ASP A 129 -2.44 11.00 3.35
C ASP A 129 -2.68 10.40 1.97
N ILE A 130 -3.04 9.12 1.88
CA ILE A 130 -3.29 8.47 0.60
C ILE A 130 -4.49 9.09 -0.13
N LYS A 131 -5.58 9.39 0.57
CA LYS A 131 -6.73 10.09 -0.02
C LYS A 131 -6.36 11.51 -0.47
N ALA A 132 -5.48 12.21 0.24
CA ALA A 132 -4.95 13.49 -0.21
C ALA A 132 -4.13 13.36 -1.51
N VAL A 133 -3.35 12.29 -1.67
CA VAL A 133 -2.65 11.98 -2.93
C VAL A 133 -3.64 11.76 -4.08
N VAL A 134 -4.72 11.00 -3.86
CA VAL A 134 -5.77 10.80 -4.88
C VAL A 134 -6.39 12.13 -5.31
N ARG A 135 -6.69 13.00 -4.34
CA ARG A 135 -7.23 14.35 -4.62
C ARG A 135 -6.21 15.24 -5.35
N PHE A 136 -4.94 15.19 -4.95
CA PHE A 136 -3.85 15.88 -5.62
C PHE A 136 -3.71 15.45 -7.09
N VAL A 137 -3.78 14.16 -7.39
CA VAL A 137 -3.74 13.63 -8.78
C VAL A 137 -4.86 14.26 -9.61
N ARG A 138 -6.05 14.45 -9.06
CA ARG A 138 -7.17 15.11 -9.76
C ARG A 138 -6.92 16.60 -9.93
N GLY A 139 -6.53 17.28 -8.87
CA GLY A 139 -6.32 18.73 -8.89
C GLY A 139 -5.19 19.20 -9.81
N GLU A 140 -4.14 18.39 -9.90
CA GLU A 140 -2.95 18.68 -10.70
C GLU A 140 -2.93 17.96 -12.06
N ALA A 141 -4.06 17.39 -12.49
CA ALA A 141 -4.15 16.56 -13.69
C ALA A 141 -3.59 17.21 -14.95
N LYS A 142 -3.85 18.50 -15.16
CA LYS A 142 -3.34 19.23 -16.32
C LYS A 142 -1.82 19.35 -16.30
N LYS A 143 -1.25 19.64 -15.14
CA LYS A 143 0.19 19.87 -14.98
C LYS A 143 1.01 18.60 -15.26
N TYR A 144 0.54 17.45 -14.75
CA TYR A 144 1.25 16.17 -14.84
C TYR A 144 0.67 15.23 -15.92
N LYS A 145 -0.21 15.73 -16.80
CA LYS A 145 -0.85 14.94 -17.87
C LYS A 145 -1.59 13.69 -17.34
N PHE A 146 -2.24 13.79 -16.20
CA PHE A 146 -3.02 12.67 -15.65
C PHE A 146 -4.39 12.54 -16.34
N ASP A 147 -4.77 11.31 -16.67
CA ASP A 147 -6.14 10.96 -17.05
C ASP A 147 -6.91 10.55 -15.79
N THR A 148 -7.67 11.48 -15.23
CA THR A 148 -8.42 11.29 -14.01
C THR A 148 -9.68 10.42 -14.17
N SER A 149 -9.98 9.99 -15.40
CA SER A 149 -11.04 8.99 -15.62
C SER A 149 -10.65 7.62 -15.06
N PHE A 150 -9.36 7.36 -14.88
CA PHE A 150 -8.86 6.15 -14.25
C PHE A 150 -7.71 6.43 -13.30
N ILE A 151 -7.99 6.28 -12.00
CA ILE A 151 -7.00 6.32 -10.92
C ILE A 151 -7.13 5.03 -10.13
N ALA A 152 -6.06 4.27 -10.02
CA ALA A 152 -6.00 3.06 -9.20
C ALA A 152 -4.95 3.20 -8.09
N THR A 153 -5.11 2.40 -7.04
CA THR A 153 -4.08 2.21 -6.03
C THR A 153 -3.41 0.84 -6.19
N SER A 154 -2.18 0.73 -5.77
CA SER A 154 -1.43 -0.51 -5.65
C SER A 154 -0.54 -0.38 -4.42
N GLY A 155 -0.20 -1.47 -3.77
CA GLY A 155 0.75 -1.39 -2.67
C GLY A 155 1.21 -2.75 -2.19
N PHE A 156 2.35 -2.77 -1.50
CA PHE A 156 2.95 -3.95 -0.93
C PHE A 156 2.87 -3.91 0.61
N SER A 157 2.57 -5.05 1.27
CA SER A 157 2.57 -5.17 2.74
C SER A 157 1.63 -4.13 3.38
N SER A 158 2.13 -3.26 4.30
CA SER A 158 1.34 -2.14 4.83
C SER A 158 0.84 -1.17 3.74
N GLY A 159 1.53 -1.07 2.60
CA GLY A 159 1.04 -0.35 1.41
C GLY A 159 -0.10 -1.09 0.72
N GLY A 160 -0.07 -2.43 0.70
CA GLY A 160 -1.20 -3.27 0.26
C GLY A 160 -2.45 -3.05 1.11
N HIS A 161 -2.28 -2.99 2.44
CA HIS A 161 -3.35 -2.58 3.35
C HIS A 161 -3.90 -1.20 2.98
N LEU A 162 -3.03 -0.17 2.82
CA LEU A 162 -3.49 1.18 2.49
C LEU A 162 -4.16 1.24 1.11
N SER A 163 -3.70 0.45 0.13
CA SER A 163 -4.38 0.30 -1.16
C SER A 163 -5.77 -0.30 -0.99
N SER A 164 -5.88 -1.40 -0.25
CA SER A 164 -7.13 -2.12 0.00
C SER A 164 -8.15 -1.27 0.75
N ILE A 165 -7.74 -0.62 1.85
CA ILE A 165 -8.67 0.22 2.64
C ILE A 165 -9.05 1.51 1.90
N THR A 166 -8.19 2.04 1.02
CA THR A 166 -8.57 3.16 0.14
C THR A 166 -9.67 2.74 -0.83
N ALA A 167 -9.60 1.52 -1.36
CA ALA A 167 -10.61 0.97 -2.26
C ALA A 167 -11.94 0.70 -1.53
N THR A 168 -11.90 -0.02 -0.41
CA THR A 168 -13.11 -0.39 0.35
C THR A 168 -13.76 0.79 1.10
N THR A 169 -13.04 1.91 1.23
CA THR A 169 -13.61 3.18 1.73
C THR A 169 -13.79 4.23 0.64
N SER A 170 -13.82 3.80 -0.63
CA SER A 170 -13.97 4.69 -1.78
C SER A 170 -15.33 5.41 -1.72
N GLY A 171 -15.30 6.74 -1.64
CA GLY A 171 -16.53 7.55 -1.47
C GLY A 171 -17.05 7.64 -0.04
N THR A 172 -16.53 6.90 0.92
CA THR A 172 -16.88 6.97 2.34
C THR A 172 -16.06 8.05 3.05
N LYS A 173 -16.75 9.03 3.64
CA LYS A 173 -16.07 10.11 4.37
C LYS A 173 -15.88 9.78 5.85
N THR A 174 -16.93 9.30 6.47
CA THR A 174 -16.94 8.92 7.89
C THR A 174 -17.60 7.58 8.06
N ALA A 175 -17.21 6.83 9.07
CA ALA A 175 -17.85 5.58 9.43
C ALA A 175 -18.02 5.46 10.94
N LYS A 176 -19.03 4.69 11.35
CA LYS A 176 -19.20 4.25 12.73
C LYS A 176 -18.90 2.75 12.80
N VAL A 177 -17.84 2.39 13.49
CA VAL A 177 -17.41 1.02 13.67
C VAL A 177 -17.55 0.66 15.15
N GLY A 178 -18.65 -0.01 15.49
CA GLY A 178 -19.01 -0.24 16.89
C GLY A 178 -19.16 1.05 17.66
N THR A 179 -18.25 1.30 18.60
CA THR A 179 -18.22 2.50 19.46
C THR A 179 -17.35 3.63 18.87
N VAL A 180 -16.58 3.34 17.81
CA VAL A 180 -15.64 4.30 17.20
C VAL A 180 -16.31 5.04 16.05
N GLU A 181 -16.31 6.37 16.11
CA GLU A 181 -16.59 7.24 14.96
C GLU A 181 -15.24 7.64 14.34
N ILE A 182 -15.08 7.40 13.05
CA ILE A 182 -13.82 7.65 12.34
C ILE A 182 -14.05 8.51 11.10
N ASP A 183 -13.23 9.53 10.95
CA ASP A 183 -13.07 10.26 9.71
C ASP A 183 -12.10 9.49 8.81
N LEU A 184 -12.57 9.01 7.68
CA LEU A 184 -11.80 8.25 6.69
C LEU A 184 -11.32 9.13 5.52
N GLU A 185 -11.86 10.33 5.39
CA GLU A 185 -11.54 11.21 4.27
C GLU A 185 -10.44 12.21 4.60
N GLY A 186 -10.50 12.80 5.78
CA GLY A 186 -9.64 13.91 6.17
C GLY A 186 -9.82 15.15 5.30
N ASN A 187 -9.16 16.22 5.69
CA ASN A 187 -9.19 17.51 5.00
C ASN A 187 -7.79 17.99 4.58
N LEU A 188 -6.86 17.05 4.40
CA LEU A 188 -5.46 17.34 4.12
C LEU A 188 -5.26 17.83 2.68
N GLY A 189 -4.42 18.86 2.51
CA GLY A 189 -4.02 19.39 1.22
C GLY A 189 -4.96 20.44 0.61
N ASN A 190 -4.60 20.90 -0.58
CA ASN A 190 -5.26 22.02 -1.25
C ASN A 190 -6.50 21.60 -2.07
N TYR A 191 -6.67 20.29 -2.31
CA TYR A 191 -7.68 19.77 -3.22
C TYR A 191 -8.84 19.05 -2.48
N THR A 192 -9.23 19.55 -1.32
CA THR A 192 -10.26 18.93 -0.45
C THR A 192 -11.65 18.85 -1.08
N LYS A 193 -11.89 19.55 -2.20
CA LYS A 193 -13.14 19.49 -2.96
C LYS A 193 -13.14 18.41 -4.04
N GLU A 194 -11.95 17.90 -4.39
CA GLU A 194 -11.81 16.79 -5.33
C GLU A 194 -12.22 15.47 -4.67
N SER A 195 -12.64 14.51 -5.51
CA SER A 195 -12.96 13.17 -5.03
C SER A 195 -11.70 12.38 -4.68
N SER A 196 -11.75 11.60 -3.61
CA SER A 196 -10.73 10.60 -3.26
C SER A 196 -11.06 9.18 -3.74
N THR A 197 -12.11 9.01 -4.56
CA THR A 197 -12.49 7.69 -5.08
C THR A 197 -11.44 7.13 -6.05
N VAL A 198 -11.31 5.81 -6.07
CA VAL A 198 -10.42 5.09 -6.99
C VAL A 198 -11.23 4.13 -7.87
N ASN A 199 -10.67 3.76 -9.03
CA ASN A 199 -11.33 2.94 -10.03
C ASN A 199 -10.94 1.46 -9.95
N ALA A 200 -9.81 1.14 -9.30
CA ALA A 200 -9.34 -0.21 -9.03
C ALA A 200 -8.29 -0.21 -7.92
N ALA A 201 -8.00 -1.38 -7.37
CA ALA A 201 -6.90 -1.55 -6.44
C ALA A 201 -6.14 -2.86 -6.66
N CYS A 202 -4.83 -2.84 -6.33
CA CYS A 202 -3.97 -4.02 -6.31
C CYS A 202 -3.40 -4.18 -4.90
N ASP A 203 -3.61 -5.34 -4.31
CA ASP A 203 -3.08 -5.72 -3.01
C ASP A 203 -1.97 -6.76 -3.18
N TRP A 204 -0.76 -6.42 -2.76
CA TRP A 204 0.38 -7.32 -2.73
C TRP A 204 0.75 -7.63 -1.28
N SER A 205 0.33 -8.81 -0.77
CA SER A 205 0.60 -9.28 0.60
C SER A 205 0.17 -8.30 1.69
N GLY A 206 -0.95 -7.59 1.51
CA GLY A 206 -1.48 -6.65 2.49
C GLY A 206 -2.19 -7.35 3.64
N PRO A 207 -1.97 -6.91 4.90
CA PRO A 207 -2.83 -7.33 6.01
C PRO A 207 -4.17 -6.59 5.91
N VAL A 208 -5.27 -7.31 5.85
CA VAL A 208 -6.60 -6.74 5.63
C VAL A 208 -7.59 -6.99 6.76
N ASP A 209 -7.31 -7.98 7.62
CA ASP A 209 -8.04 -8.29 8.86
C ASP A 209 -7.13 -8.11 10.06
N LEU A 210 -7.08 -6.89 10.60
CA LEU A 210 -6.21 -6.55 11.74
C LEU A 210 -6.79 -7.02 13.09
N THR A 211 -7.98 -7.63 13.06
CA THR A 211 -8.59 -8.25 14.24
C THR A 211 -8.24 -9.73 14.38
N ASP A 212 -7.72 -10.35 13.32
CA ASP A 212 -7.34 -11.76 13.28
C ASP A 212 -6.21 -11.99 12.27
N MET A 213 -5.03 -11.43 12.58
CA MET A 213 -3.86 -11.41 11.69
C MET A 213 -3.34 -12.82 11.34
N ASP A 214 -3.45 -13.77 12.26
CA ASP A 214 -2.95 -15.14 12.11
C ASP A 214 -4.03 -16.16 11.76
N CYS A 215 -5.27 -15.66 11.49
CA CYS A 215 -6.42 -16.49 11.12
C CYS A 215 -6.72 -17.62 12.10
N GLY A 216 -6.60 -17.31 13.38
CA GLY A 216 -6.96 -18.23 14.48
C GLY A 216 -5.82 -19.12 14.94
N GLU A 217 -4.58 -18.94 14.45
CA GLU A 217 -3.42 -19.65 14.97
C GLU A 217 -2.89 -19.11 16.30
N HIS A 218 -3.54 -18.05 16.82
CA HIS A 218 -3.26 -17.42 18.11
C HIS A 218 -1.79 -17.02 18.37
N MET A 219 -1.09 -16.62 17.31
CA MET A 219 0.17 -15.90 17.47
C MET A 219 -0.16 -14.57 18.13
N SER A 220 0.25 -14.42 19.40
CA SER A 220 -0.06 -13.19 20.15
C SER A 220 0.62 -11.98 19.52
N PHE A 221 -0.12 -11.22 18.75
CA PHE A 221 0.23 -9.85 18.40
C PHE A 221 0.02 -9.01 19.67
N GLY A 222 1.11 -8.71 20.37
CA GLY A 222 1.07 -7.95 21.62
C GLY A 222 0.97 -6.45 21.38
N GLU A 223 0.98 -5.68 22.46
CA GLU A 223 0.95 -4.20 22.46
C GLU A 223 2.05 -3.55 21.60
N THR A 224 3.08 -4.31 21.25
CA THR A 224 4.23 -3.88 20.42
C THR A 224 4.11 -4.34 18.97
N SER A 225 2.99 -4.93 18.57
CA SER A 225 2.75 -5.25 17.17
C SER A 225 2.57 -3.98 16.34
N PRO A 226 2.89 -4.00 15.03
CA PRO A 226 2.80 -2.80 14.18
C PRO A 226 1.43 -2.14 14.18
N GLU A 227 0.35 -2.92 14.12
CA GLU A 227 -1.03 -2.41 14.15
C GLU A 227 -1.39 -1.81 15.51
N ALA A 228 -0.95 -2.39 16.61
CA ALA A 228 -1.16 -1.84 17.94
C ALA A 228 -0.42 -0.49 18.10
N ILE A 229 0.82 -0.40 17.62
CA ILE A 229 1.60 0.85 17.63
C ILE A 229 0.92 1.90 16.76
N LEU A 230 0.40 1.52 15.60
CA LEU A 230 -0.35 2.42 14.70
C LEU A 230 -1.62 2.97 15.38
N LEU A 231 -2.26 2.15 16.23
CA LEU A 231 -3.43 2.52 17.03
C LEU A 231 -3.08 3.20 18.37
N GLY A 232 -1.81 3.54 18.60
CA GLY A 232 -1.37 4.23 19.82
C GLY A 232 -1.11 3.34 21.03
N GLY A 233 -0.80 2.06 20.80
CA GLY A 233 -0.60 1.04 21.83
C GLY A 233 -1.90 0.39 22.29
N ALA A 234 -2.95 0.46 21.46
CA ALA A 234 -4.22 -0.18 21.74
C ALA A 234 -4.06 -1.71 21.85
N LYS A 235 -4.86 -2.32 22.72
CA LYS A 235 -4.95 -3.79 22.85
C LYS A 235 -6.23 -4.27 22.18
N LEU A 236 -6.11 -5.29 21.34
CA LEU A 236 -7.27 -5.86 20.65
C LEU A 236 -8.35 -6.34 21.63
N SER A 237 -7.96 -6.94 22.79
CA SER A 237 -8.90 -7.37 23.83
C SER A 237 -9.73 -6.23 24.42
N ASP A 238 -9.16 -5.04 24.51
CA ASP A 238 -9.75 -3.92 25.24
C ASP A 238 -10.45 -2.94 24.29
N GLU A 239 -9.91 -2.80 23.07
CA GLU A 239 -10.36 -1.83 22.08
C GLU A 239 -10.61 -2.45 20.67
N PRO A 240 -11.42 -3.53 20.57
CA PRO A 240 -11.59 -4.26 19.31
C PRO A 240 -12.16 -3.39 18.18
N ASP A 241 -12.97 -2.38 18.49
CA ASP A 241 -13.56 -1.50 17.48
C ASP A 241 -12.52 -0.57 16.84
N LYS A 242 -11.43 -0.23 17.55
CA LYS A 242 -10.29 0.48 16.94
C LYS A 242 -9.61 -0.39 15.90
N PHE A 243 -9.35 -1.67 16.19
CA PHE A 243 -8.78 -2.60 15.22
C PHE A 243 -9.70 -2.83 14.03
N ARG A 244 -11.01 -2.94 14.27
CA ARG A 244 -12.00 -3.01 13.18
C ARG A 244 -11.96 -1.77 12.30
N SER A 245 -11.74 -0.58 12.87
CA SER A 245 -11.65 0.66 12.11
C SER A 245 -10.43 0.73 11.17
N LEU A 246 -9.38 -0.04 11.46
CA LEU A 246 -8.18 -0.21 10.66
C LEU A 246 -8.32 -1.37 9.65
N THR A 247 -9.32 -2.22 9.78
CA THR A 247 -9.52 -3.45 9.03
C THR A 247 -10.26 -3.18 7.72
N ALA A 248 -9.62 -3.44 6.56
CA ALA A 248 -10.23 -3.21 5.25
C ALA A 248 -11.51 -4.04 5.04
N LEU A 249 -11.57 -5.26 5.60
CA LEU A 249 -12.76 -6.13 5.52
C LEU A 249 -14.00 -5.50 6.14
N THR A 250 -13.84 -4.57 7.10
CA THR A 250 -14.95 -3.88 7.77
C THR A 250 -15.80 -3.05 6.81
N TYR A 251 -15.20 -2.59 5.72
CA TYR A 251 -15.81 -1.63 4.79
C TYR A 251 -16.25 -2.23 3.46
N VAL A 252 -15.97 -3.51 3.24
CA VAL A 252 -16.30 -4.18 1.95
C VAL A 252 -17.78 -4.09 1.67
N ASP A 253 -18.13 -3.50 0.53
CA ASP A 253 -19.50 -3.46 0.02
C ASP A 253 -19.54 -3.71 -1.51
N LYS A 254 -20.75 -3.94 -2.04
CA LYS A 254 -20.96 -4.27 -3.47
C LYS A 254 -20.60 -3.15 -4.45
N ASN A 255 -20.38 -1.92 -3.96
CA ASN A 255 -20.05 -0.76 -4.79
C ASN A 255 -18.52 -0.52 -4.83
N ASP A 256 -17.75 -1.35 -4.12
CA ASP A 256 -16.29 -1.25 -4.15
C ASP A 256 -15.74 -1.40 -5.57
N PRO A 257 -14.68 -0.68 -5.90
CA PRO A 257 -14.03 -0.83 -7.19
C PRO A 257 -13.42 -2.23 -7.33
N PRO A 258 -13.13 -2.68 -8.58
CA PRO A 258 -12.41 -3.93 -8.80
C PRO A 258 -11.10 -4.03 -8.00
N ILE A 259 -10.84 -5.17 -7.37
CA ILE A 259 -9.64 -5.42 -6.55
C ILE A 259 -8.96 -6.71 -6.99
N ILE A 260 -7.64 -6.66 -7.26
CA ILE A 260 -6.80 -7.85 -7.49
C ILE A 260 -5.84 -8.06 -6.33
N ILE A 261 -5.66 -9.33 -5.93
CA ILE A 261 -4.87 -9.72 -4.77
C ILE A 261 -3.75 -10.67 -5.21
N PHE A 262 -2.53 -10.41 -4.74
CA PHE A 262 -1.38 -11.30 -4.87
C PHE A 262 -0.83 -11.61 -3.49
N HIS A 263 -0.73 -12.90 -3.14
CA HIS A 263 -0.23 -13.30 -1.82
C HIS A 263 0.59 -14.58 -1.90
N GLY A 264 1.75 -14.60 -1.23
CA GLY A 264 2.60 -15.78 -1.16
C GLY A 264 2.06 -16.80 -0.16
N GLU A 265 1.99 -18.08 -0.53
CA GLU A 265 1.53 -19.13 0.41
C GLU A 265 2.55 -19.45 1.51
N LYS A 266 3.82 -19.05 1.31
CA LYS A 266 4.90 -19.16 2.30
C LYS A 266 5.23 -17.82 2.95
N ASP A 267 4.31 -16.86 2.91
CA ASP A 267 4.49 -15.58 3.57
C ASP A 267 4.46 -15.77 5.09
N ASN A 268 5.58 -15.50 5.74
CA ASN A 268 5.79 -15.66 7.18
C ASN A 268 5.72 -14.31 7.95
N VAL A 269 5.36 -13.22 7.26
CA VAL A 269 5.21 -11.87 7.84
C VAL A 269 3.73 -11.51 7.89
N VAL A 270 3.05 -11.59 6.74
CA VAL A 270 1.60 -11.44 6.63
C VAL A 270 1.04 -12.77 6.13
N PRO A 271 0.41 -13.58 6.97
CA PRO A 271 -0.07 -14.90 6.59
C PRO A 271 -1.01 -14.87 5.37
N CYS A 272 -0.85 -15.81 4.44
CA CYS A 272 -1.62 -15.88 3.19
C CYS A 272 -3.14 -15.94 3.40
N CYS A 273 -3.59 -16.36 4.56
CA CYS A 273 -5.00 -16.35 4.94
C CYS A 273 -5.63 -14.95 4.88
N GLN A 274 -4.84 -13.89 5.07
CA GLN A 274 -5.29 -12.50 4.93
C GLN A 274 -5.82 -12.25 3.52
N GLY A 275 -5.03 -12.54 2.50
CA GLY A 275 -5.46 -12.42 1.11
C GLY A 275 -6.62 -13.35 0.75
N LYS A 276 -6.63 -14.59 1.29
CA LYS A 276 -7.72 -15.55 1.07
C LYS A 276 -9.04 -15.04 1.67
N LYS A 277 -9.07 -14.55 2.92
CA LYS A 277 -10.25 -13.94 3.54
C LYS A 277 -10.76 -12.76 2.71
N PHE A 278 -9.85 -11.89 2.25
CA PHE A 278 -10.24 -10.73 1.46
C PHE A 278 -10.90 -11.14 0.14
N TYR A 279 -10.26 -12.04 -0.60
CA TYR A 279 -10.81 -12.56 -1.85
C TYR A 279 -12.21 -13.16 -1.69
N GLU A 280 -12.39 -14.03 -0.68
CA GLU A 280 -13.68 -14.68 -0.45
C GLU A 280 -14.78 -13.67 -0.05
N LEU A 281 -14.46 -12.66 0.78
CA LEU A 281 -15.43 -11.64 1.16
C LEU A 281 -15.83 -10.75 -0.03
N LEU A 282 -14.85 -10.28 -0.81
CA LEU A 282 -15.12 -9.48 -2.02
C LEU A 282 -16.00 -10.24 -3.01
N LYS A 283 -15.69 -11.51 -3.24
CA LYS A 283 -16.47 -12.40 -4.12
C LYS A 283 -17.89 -12.61 -3.59
N ALA A 284 -18.04 -12.90 -2.29
CA ALA A 284 -19.34 -13.10 -1.66
C ALA A 284 -20.21 -11.83 -1.70
N THR A 285 -19.60 -10.66 -1.66
CA THR A 285 -20.27 -9.35 -1.73
C THR A 285 -20.58 -8.93 -3.17
N GLY A 286 -20.01 -9.63 -4.17
CA GLY A 286 -20.23 -9.34 -5.60
C GLY A 286 -19.30 -8.30 -6.18
N VAL A 287 -18.22 -7.96 -5.48
CA VAL A 287 -17.16 -7.09 -6.01
C VAL A 287 -16.38 -7.85 -7.08
N LYS A 288 -16.05 -7.19 -8.20
CA LYS A 288 -15.17 -7.78 -9.22
C LYS A 288 -13.77 -7.98 -8.62
N THR A 289 -13.38 -9.22 -8.43
CA THR A 289 -12.10 -9.54 -7.80
C THR A 289 -11.40 -10.71 -8.49
N GLU A 290 -10.06 -10.66 -8.49
CA GLU A 290 -9.18 -11.76 -8.88
C GLU A 290 -8.14 -11.95 -7.78
N ALA A 291 -7.62 -13.18 -7.64
CA ALA A 291 -6.54 -13.46 -6.71
C ALA A 291 -5.51 -14.42 -7.32
N THR A 292 -4.26 -14.25 -6.95
CA THR A 292 -3.17 -15.18 -7.22
C THR A 292 -2.46 -15.51 -5.92
N PHE A 293 -2.58 -16.76 -5.48
CA PHE A 293 -1.84 -17.29 -4.34
C PHE A 293 -0.63 -18.05 -4.89
N VAL A 294 0.58 -17.54 -4.57
CA VAL A 294 1.83 -18.07 -5.15
C VAL A 294 2.39 -19.15 -4.23
N PRO A 295 2.42 -20.44 -4.64
CA PRO A 295 2.73 -21.55 -3.73
C PRO A 295 4.10 -21.45 -3.04
N GLU A 296 5.13 -20.95 -3.76
CA GLU A 296 6.49 -20.79 -3.25
C GLU A 296 6.80 -19.33 -2.88
N GLY A 297 5.82 -18.43 -3.02
CA GLY A 297 5.95 -17.00 -2.71
C GLY A 297 6.04 -16.76 -1.22
N GLY A 298 7.01 -15.94 -0.80
CA GLY A 298 7.12 -15.39 0.55
C GLY A 298 6.60 -13.95 0.60
N HIS A 299 6.97 -13.20 1.65
CA HIS A 299 6.63 -11.78 1.77
C HIS A 299 7.43 -10.95 0.75
N GLY A 300 6.87 -10.75 -0.43
CA GLY A 300 7.52 -10.10 -1.59
C GLY A 300 8.45 -11.01 -2.39
N MET A 301 9.12 -11.97 -1.77
CA MET A 301 10.00 -12.90 -2.46
C MET A 301 9.22 -13.84 -3.38
N GLY A 302 9.65 -13.94 -4.67
CA GLY A 302 9.01 -14.81 -5.64
C GLY A 302 7.62 -14.36 -6.10
N MET A 303 7.21 -13.14 -5.72
CA MET A 303 5.89 -12.59 -6.04
C MET A 303 5.85 -11.84 -7.37
N TYR A 304 6.97 -11.21 -7.75
CA TYR A 304 7.01 -10.22 -8.84
C TYR A 304 7.57 -10.82 -10.13
N ASP A 305 7.15 -12.04 -10.48
CA ASP A 305 7.47 -12.63 -11.77
C ASP A 305 6.67 -11.97 -12.91
N GLU A 306 7.11 -12.19 -14.15
CA GLU A 306 6.49 -11.60 -15.34
C GLU A 306 5.00 -11.97 -15.47
N ALA A 307 4.61 -13.18 -15.07
CA ALA A 307 3.23 -13.65 -15.16
C ALA A 307 2.31 -12.92 -14.18
N ASN A 308 2.76 -12.70 -12.94
CA ASN A 308 2.00 -11.97 -11.92
C ASN A 308 1.91 -10.47 -12.26
N LEU A 309 3.03 -9.87 -12.69
CA LEU A 309 3.03 -8.47 -13.15
C LEU A 309 2.11 -8.26 -14.35
N LYS A 310 2.12 -9.20 -15.30
CA LYS A 310 1.19 -9.18 -16.43
C LYS A 310 -0.27 -9.29 -16.00
N LYS A 311 -0.60 -10.19 -15.07
CA LYS A 311 -1.98 -10.30 -14.53
C LYS A 311 -2.44 -9.00 -13.89
N MET A 312 -1.58 -8.33 -13.11
CA MET A 312 -1.89 -7.00 -12.55
C MET A 312 -2.24 -6.01 -13.65
N VAL A 313 -1.40 -5.91 -14.68
CA VAL A 313 -1.60 -4.98 -15.80
C VAL A 313 -2.88 -5.32 -16.57
N ASP A 314 -3.12 -6.59 -16.89
CA ASP A 314 -4.32 -7.03 -17.60
C ASP A 314 -5.60 -6.71 -16.82
N PHE A 315 -5.58 -6.92 -15.49
CA PHE A 315 -6.69 -6.59 -14.61
C PHE A 315 -7.00 -5.09 -14.60
N LEU A 316 -5.96 -4.25 -14.46
CA LEU A 316 -6.11 -2.80 -14.49
C LEU A 316 -6.64 -2.30 -15.85
N ASN A 317 -6.13 -2.86 -16.97
CA ASN A 317 -6.63 -2.56 -18.30
C ASN A 317 -8.11 -2.94 -18.46
N ALA A 318 -8.51 -4.11 -17.95
CA ALA A 318 -9.91 -4.56 -17.98
C ALA A 318 -10.83 -3.75 -17.03
N ALA A 319 -10.30 -3.13 -15.99
CA ALA A 319 -11.04 -2.22 -15.12
C ALA A 319 -11.23 -0.83 -15.77
N ARG A 320 -10.27 -0.40 -16.60
CA ARG A 320 -10.28 0.90 -17.27
C ARG A 320 -11.27 0.98 -18.44
N THR A 321 -11.53 -0.13 -19.11
CA THR A 321 -12.36 -0.17 -20.34
C THR A 321 -13.88 -0.21 -20.07
N LYS A 322 -14.30 -0.02 -18.83
CA LYS A 322 -15.71 0.05 -18.42
C LYS A 322 -16.12 1.48 -18.14
#